data_0583614d971922ebf5d5ad6d7eb652be
#
_entry.id   0583614d971922ebf5d5ad6d7eb652be
#
_cell.length_a   1.000
_cell.length_b   1.000
_cell.length_c   1.000
_cell.angle_alpha   90.00
_cell.angle_beta   90.00
_cell.angle_gamma   90.00
#
_symmetry.space_group_name_H-M   'P 1'
#
loop_
_entity.id
_entity.type
_entity.pdbx_description
1 polymer ?
#
loop_
_entity_poly.entity_id
_entity_poly.type
_entity_poly.pdbx_seq_one_letter_code
_entity_poly.pdbx_strand_id
1 'polypeptide(L)'
;MTTQKALPNDLIDSLLSNYKKPEDLIGENGLLKQLTKALVERALQAEMAEHLGHNKHAPVTNSAGNARNGKSQKTLKGEFGELPIEIPRDREGSFEPQLIPKHQTRWTGFDDKIISLYSRGMTVREIQSHLSEMYGTEISPTLISTVTDAVSEEVKQWQSRPLDAVYPVVYLDCIHVKVRDAGAVRAKAIYLAIGINMEGEKEVLGLWIAQTEGAKFWLSVVTELKNRGVQDIFIACVDGLKGFPEAIEAVYPKAAVQLCIVHMVRNSLNYVGWNKRDLVTADLKRIYTAATMDEAEQYLTEFEANWDDAYPPIAQSWRNNWARITPFFDYPPEIRKIIYTTNAIESVNMSLRKVTKSRGSFPNDESVMKLFYLALQNISKKWTMPLRDWKPALNRFTIQFEERMPQQ
;
A
#
# COMPACT_ATOMS: atom_id res chain seq x y z
N MET A 1 -16.28 2.03 -28.38
CA MET A 1 -16.88 3.18 -27.66
C MET A 1 -18.39 3.06 -27.78
N THR A 2 -19.03 2.53 -26.74
CA THR A 2 -20.49 2.47 -26.66
C THR A 2 -20.98 3.86 -26.25
N THR A 3 -21.64 4.54 -27.19
CA THR A 3 -22.34 5.81 -26.96
C THR A 3 -23.41 5.58 -25.89
N GLN A 4 -23.19 6.04 -24.67
CA GLN A 4 -24.24 6.10 -23.64
C GLN A 4 -25.35 7.00 -24.16
N LYS A 5 -26.53 6.42 -24.45
CA LYS A 5 -27.73 7.18 -24.78
C LYS A 5 -28.13 7.99 -23.52
N ALA A 6 -28.13 9.31 -23.62
CA ALA A 6 -28.65 10.18 -22.57
C ALA A 6 -30.14 9.85 -22.30
N LEU A 7 -30.53 9.89 -21.03
CA LEU A 7 -31.94 9.73 -20.66
C LEU A 7 -32.75 10.89 -21.26
N PRO A 8 -33.96 10.65 -21.81
CA PRO A 8 -34.84 11.70 -22.33
C PRO A 8 -35.21 12.71 -21.24
N ASN A 9 -35.13 13.98 -21.55
CA ASN A 9 -35.44 15.06 -20.58
C ASN A 9 -36.87 14.95 -20.05
N ASP A 10 -37.85 14.62 -20.90
CA ASP A 10 -39.24 14.43 -20.52
C ASP A 10 -39.43 13.37 -19.42
N LEU A 11 -38.61 12.31 -19.45
CA LEU A 11 -38.62 11.30 -18.41
C LEU A 11 -38.08 11.82 -17.10
N ILE A 12 -37.00 12.60 -17.17
CA ILE A 12 -36.36 13.24 -16.00
C ILE A 12 -37.33 14.23 -15.37
N ASP A 13 -37.95 15.08 -16.16
CA ASP A 13 -38.92 16.08 -15.70
C ASP A 13 -40.15 15.42 -15.07
N SER A 14 -40.64 14.33 -15.64
CA SER A 14 -41.72 13.55 -15.06
C SER A 14 -41.36 12.94 -13.70
N LEU A 15 -40.15 12.41 -13.56
CA LEU A 15 -39.65 11.87 -12.28
C LEU A 15 -39.46 12.94 -11.22
N LEU A 16 -39.05 14.15 -11.61
CA LEU A 16 -38.83 15.29 -10.72
C LEU A 16 -40.12 16.09 -10.40
N SER A 17 -41.26 15.79 -11.01
CA SER A 17 -42.51 16.54 -10.84
C SER A 17 -42.96 16.65 -9.37
N ASN A 18 -42.65 15.66 -8.54
CA ASN A 18 -43.00 15.62 -7.11
C ASN A 18 -41.84 15.99 -6.17
N TYR A 19 -40.68 16.42 -6.72
CA TYR A 19 -39.51 16.79 -5.94
C TYR A 19 -39.64 18.19 -5.36
N LYS A 20 -39.45 18.32 -4.04
CA LYS A 20 -39.52 19.61 -3.31
C LYS A 20 -38.29 19.88 -2.46
N LYS A 21 -37.63 18.86 -1.95
CA LYS A 21 -36.48 18.98 -1.05
C LYS A 21 -35.38 18.00 -1.48
N PRO A 22 -34.11 18.28 -1.18
CA PRO A 22 -33.00 17.38 -1.48
C PRO A 22 -33.20 15.95 -0.94
N GLU A 23 -33.83 15.79 0.21
CA GLU A 23 -34.13 14.50 0.83
C GLU A 23 -35.12 13.65 -0.01
N ASP A 24 -36.01 14.31 -0.75
CA ASP A 24 -36.95 13.60 -1.67
C ASP A 24 -36.19 12.94 -2.82
N LEU A 25 -35.01 13.44 -3.18
CA LEU A 25 -34.17 12.91 -4.25
C LEU A 25 -33.18 11.85 -3.74
N ILE A 26 -32.41 12.19 -2.71
CA ILE A 26 -31.25 11.39 -2.23
C ILE A 26 -31.43 10.80 -0.84
N GLY A 27 -32.55 11.07 -0.15
CA GLY A 27 -32.85 10.55 1.18
C GLY A 27 -33.05 9.03 1.22
N GLU A 28 -33.25 8.49 2.43
CA GLU A 28 -33.40 7.06 2.67
C GLU A 28 -34.52 6.40 1.84
N ASN A 29 -35.60 7.13 1.59
CA ASN A 29 -36.69 6.73 0.70
C ASN A 29 -36.77 7.62 -0.56
N GLY A 30 -35.66 8.23 -0.95
CA GLY A 30 -35.56 9.17 -2.06
C GLY A 30 -35.79 8.53 -3.43
N LEU A 31 -36.08 9.39 -4.42
CA LEU A 31 -36.38 8.99 -5.80
C LEU A 31 -35.26 8.12 -6.42
N LEU A 32 -34.00 8.43 -6.17
CA LEU A 32 -32.87 7.67 -6.71
C LEU A 32 -32.88 6.21 -6.20
N LYS A 33 -33.17 6.01 -4.92
CA LYS A 33 -33.26 4.66 -4.33
C LYS A 33 -34.44 3.88 -4.91
N GLN A 34 -35.60 4.52 -5.05
CA GLN A 34 -36.79 3.93 -5.64
C GLN A 34 -36.55 3.58 -7.13
N LEU A 35 -35.93 4.49 -7.89
CA LEU A 35 -35.59 4.29 -9.28
C LEU A 35 -34.61 3.13 -9.46
N THR A 36 -33.55 3.08 -8.64
CA THR A 36 -32.57 1.99 -8.63
C THR A 36 -33.25 0.65 -8.36
N LYS A 37 -34.14 0.57 -7.35
CA LYS A 37 -34.93 -0.63 -7.06
C LYS A 37 -35.75 -1.06 -8.28
N ALA A 38 -36.51 -0.14 -8.85
CA ALA A 38 -37.38 -0.41 -9.98
C ALA A 38 -36.62 -0.92 -11.23
N LEU A 39 -35.44 -0.28 -11.50
CA LEU A 39 -34.59 -0.70 -12.62
C LEU A 39 -34.02 -2.11 -12.41
N VAL A 40 -33.51 -2.40 -11.20
CA VAL A 40 -32.96 -3.71 -10.85
C VAL A 40 -34.03 -4.80 -10.93
N GLU A 41 -35.21 -4.58 -10.34
CA GLU A 41 -36.28 -5.55 -10.38
C GLU A 41 -36.81 -5.79 -11.83
N ARG A 42 -36.79 -4.72 -12.65
CA ARG A 42 -37.19 -4.85 -14.08
C ARG A 42 -36.12 -5.60 -14.87
N ALA A 43 -34.85 -5.40 -14.62
CA ALA A 43 -33.77 -6.16 -15.25
C ALA A 43 -33.85 -7.64 -14.87
N LEU A 44 -34.07 -7.97 -13.59
CA LEU A 44 -34.27 -9.33 -13.12
C LEU A 44 -35.52 -10.02 -13.79
N GLN A 45 -36.58 -9.25 -14.05
CA GLN A 45 -37.71 -9.75 -14.77
C GLN A 45 -37.39 -10.03 -16.26
N ALA A 46 -36.51 -9.23 -16.87
CA ALA A 46 -36.05 -9.47 -18.23
C ALA A 46 -35.17 -10.74 -18.30
N GLU A 47 -34.21 -10.90 -17.37
CA GLU A 47 -33.43 -12.15 -17.27
C GLU A 47 -34.30 -13.38 -17.06
N MET A 48 -35.34 -13.30 -16.22
CA MET A 48 -36.29 -14.37 -16.02
C MET A 48 -37.11 -14.68 -17.32
N ALA A 49 -37.45 -13.66 -18.09
CA ALA A 49 -38.17 -13.86 -19.35
C ALA A 49 -37.28 -14.55 -20.40
N GLU A 50 -36.00 -14.20 -20.45
CA GLU A 50 -34.99 -14.84 -21.29
C GLU A 50 -34.79 -16.31 -20.88
N HIS A 51 -34.59 -16.55 -19.56
CA HIS A 51 -34.43 -17.90 -19.00
C HIS A 51 -35.61 -18.83 -19.33
N LEU A 52 -36.84 -18.34 -19.21
CA LEU A 52 -38.04 -19.14 -19.47
C LEU A 52 -38.47 -19.19 -20.97
N GLY A 53 -37.88 -18.30 -21.79
CA GLY A 53 -38.28 -18.19 -23.21
C GLY A 53 -39.62 -17.53 -23.46
N HIS A 54 -40.29 -16.98 -22.43
CA HIS A 54 -41.57 -16.28 -22.56
C HIS A 54 -41.73 -15.11 -21.57
N ASN A 55 -42.50 -14.12 -21.97
CA ASN A 55 -42.79 -12.93 -21.15
C ASN A 55 -43.77 -13.25 -20.01
N LYS A 56 -43.88 -12.35 -19.07
CA LYS A 56 -44.87 -12.42 -17.99
C LYS A 56 -46.29 -12.39 -18.59
N HIS A 57 -47.13 -13.30 -18.13
CA HIS A 57 -48.51 -13.51 -18.63
C HIS A 57 -48.65 -14.08 -20.08
N ALA A 58 -47.56 -14.42 -20.74
CA ALA A 58 -47.60 -15.14 -22.00
C ALA A 58 -47.80 -16.64 -21.76
N PRO A 59 -48.34 -17.38 -22.73
CA PRO A 59 -48.43 -18.84 -22.67
C PRO A 59 -47.04 -19.46 -22.47
N VAL A 60 -46.95 -20.56 -21.70
CA VAL A 60 -45.71 -21.30 -21.50
C VAL A 60 -45.33 -21.99 -22.82
N THR A 61 -44.23 -21.60 -23.40
CA THR A 61 -43.75 -22.08 -24.72
C THR A 61 -42.52 -22.98 -24.62
N ASN A 62 -41.91 -23.11 -23.41
CA ASN A 62 -40.75 -23.97 -23.25
C ASN A 62 -41.11 -25.45 -23.14
N SER A 63 -40.29 -26.33 -23.70
CA SER A 63 -40.51 -27.79 -23.74
C SER A 63 -40.53 -28.43 -22.36
N ALA A 64 -39.93 -27.82 -21.33
CA ALA A 64 -39.89 -28.32 -19.96
C ALA A 64 -41.13 -27.93 -19.14
N GLY A 65 -42.01 -27.05 -19.63
CA GLY A 65 -43.17 -26.56 -18.87
C GLY A 65 -42.80 -25.69 -17.65
N ASN A 66 -41.55 -25.24 -17.53
CA ASN A 66 -41.12 -24.40 -16.44
C ASN A 66 -41.79 -23.02 -16.51
N ALA A 67 -42.24 -22.51 -15.40
CA ALA A 67 -43.00 -21.26 -15.30
C ALA A 67 -42.60 -20.47 -14.08
N ARG A 68 -42.94 -19.16 -14.08
CA ARG A 68 -42.73 -18.29 -12.91
C ARG A 68 -43.41 -18.81 -11.64
N ASN A 69 -42.75 -18.77 -10.53
CA ASN A 69 -43.22 -19.23 -9.23
C ASN A 69 -43.02 -18.17 -8.12
N GLY A 70 -43.66 -17.02 -8.30
CA GLY A 70 -43.60 -15.96 -7.31
C GLY A 70 -42.26 -15.22 -7.31
N LYS A 71 -41.95 -14.60 -6.16
CA LYS A 71 -40.77 -13.80 -5.93
C LYS A 71 -40.19 -14.09 -4.53
N SER A 72 -38.90 -13.95 -4.36
CA SER A 72 -38.26 -13.96 -3.07
C SER A 72 -37.73 -12.55 -2.72
N GLN A 73 -37.82 -12.15 -1.46
CA GLN A 73 -37.26 -10.88 -0.99
C GLN A 73 -35.78 -11.06 -0.68
N LYS A 74 -34.99 -10.07 -1.03
CA LYS A 74 -33.56 -9.98 -0.75
C LYS A 74 -33.18 -8.53 -0.49
N THR A 75 -32.37 -8.28 0.55
CA THR A 75 -31.84 -6.95 0.83
C THR A 75 -30.40 -6.88 0.37
N LEU A 76 -30.11 -5.90 -0.50
CA LEU A 76 -28.74 -5.57 -0.92
C LEU A 76 -28.23 -4.39 -0.11
N LYS A 77 -27.01 -4.49 0.40
CA LYS A 77 -26.32 -3.40 1.09
C LYS A 77 -25.36 -2.68 0.14
N GLY A 78 -25.33 -1.36 0.19
CA GLY A 78 -24.47 -0.57 -0.70
C GLY A 78 -24.56 0.93 -0.48
N GLU A 79 -24.15 1.68 -1.49
CA GLU A 79 -24.11 3.14 -1.45
C GLU A 79 -25.46 3.83 -1.21
N PHE A 80 -26.54 3.16 -1.56
CA PHE A 80 -27.89 3.65 -1.33
C PHE A 80 -28.50 3.11 -0.02
N GLY A 81 -27.65 2.65 0.91
CA GLY A 81 -28.11 2.00 2.11
C GLY A 81 -28.60 0.57 1.84
N GLU A 82 -29.59 0.14 2.62
CA GLU A 82 -30.27 -1.15 2.42
C GLU A 82 -31.35 -1.02 1.34
N LEU A 83 -31.21 -1.82 0.27
CA LEU A 83 -32.15 -1.85 -0.84
C LEU A 83 -32.91 -3.18 -0.83
N PRO A 84 -34.13 -3.24 -0.31
CA PRO A 84 -34.97 -4.43 -0.40
C PRO A 84 -35.49 -4.59 -1.84
N ILE A 85 -35.15 -5.71 -2.48
CA ILE A 85 -35.52 -6.05 -3.85
C ILE A 85 -36.29 -7.36 -3.89
N GLU A 86 -37.11 -7.53 -4.94
CA GLU A 86 -37.83 -8.74 -5.23
C GLU A 86 -37.17 -9.49 -6.39
N ILE A 87 -36.70 -10.70 -6.13
CA ILE A 87 -36.06 -11.57 -7.12
C ILE A 87 -37.13 -12.58 -7.64
N PRO A 88 -37.39 -12.64 -8.94
CA PRO A 88 -38.33 -13.61 -9.49
C PRO A 88 -37.82 -15.04 -9.31
N ARG A 89 -38.70 -15.98 -9.15
CA ARG A 89 -38.41 -17.41 -9.06
C ARG A 89 -39.15 -18.18 -10.15
N ASP A 90 -38.54 -19.24 -10.62
CA ASP A 90 -39.16 -20.25 -11.47
C ASP A 90 -39.62 -21.46 -10.64
N ARG A 91 -40.43 -22.31 -11.24
CA ARG A 91 -41.01 -23.47 -10.55
C ARG A 91 -39.97 -24.55 -10.28
N GLU A 92 -38.99 -24.71 -11.15
CA GLU A 92 -37.93 -25.71 -11.03
C GLU A 92 -36.76 -25.21 -10.17
N GLY A 93 -36.69 -23.90 -9.82
CA GLY A 93 -35.59 -23.31 -9.04
C GLY A 93 -34.27 -23.21 -9.81
N SER A 94 -34.34 -23.35 -11.15
CA SER A 94 -33.19 -23.37 -12.06
C SER A 94 -32.70 -21.96 -12.44
N PHE A 95 -33.50 -20.93 -12.19
CA PHE A 95 -33.12 -19.54 -12.50
C PHE A 95 -31.96 -19.07 -11.67
N GLU A 96 -30.91 -18.65 -12.33
CA GLU A 96 -29.72 -18.02 -11.72
C GLU A 96 -29.55 -16.62 -12.29
N PRO A 97 -29.98 -15.57 -11.54
CA PRO A 97 -29.80 -14.18 -11.99
C PRO A 97 -28.34 -13.83 -12.17
N GLN A 98 -27.99 -13.20 -13.30
CA GLN A 98 -26.64 -12.73 -13.58
C GLN A 98 -26.38 -11.37 -12.94
N LEU A 99 -27.38 -10.48 -12.96
CA LEU A 99 -27.27 -9.14 -12.37
C LEU A 99 -27.02 -9.19 -10.86
N ILE A 100 -27.68 -10.12 -10.16
CA ILE A 100 -27.57 -10.31 -8.71
C ILE A 100 -27.53 -11.81 -8.41
N PRO A 101 -26.37 -12.44 -8.43
CA PRO A 101 -26.20 -13.86 -8.14
C PRO A 101 -26.82 -14.31 -6.82
N LYS A 102 -27.23 -15.59 -6.71
CA LYS A 102 -27.98 -16.16 -5.56
C LYS A 102 -27.27 -15.82 -4.29
N HIS A 103 -26.30 -15.72 -3.84
CA HIS A 103 -25.73 -15.44 -2.52
C HIS A 103 -25.19 -14.01 -2.34
N GLN A 104 -25.28 -13.18 -3.36
CA GLN A 104 -24.81 -11.79 -3.28
C GLN A 104 -25.75 -10.97 -2.39
N THR A 105 -25.23 -10.42 -1.33
CA THR A 105 -25.95 -9.53 -0.38
C THR A 105 -25.50 -8.07 -0.46
N ARG A 106 -24.57 -7.77 -1.35
CA ARG A 106 -23.92 -6.46 -1.48
C ARG A 106 -23.78 -6.06 -2.94
N TRP A 107 -23.78 -4.75 -3.21
CA TRP A 107 -23.48 -4.23 -4.53
C TRP A 107 -22.02 -4.43 -4.88
N THR A 108 -21.74 -4.64 -6.15
CA THR A 108 -20.38 -4.64 -6.69
C THR A 108 -19.69 -3.31 -6.37
N GLY A 109 -18.45 -3.34 -5.86
CA GLY A 109 -17.70 -2.16 -5.47
C GLY A 109 -17.88 -1.69 -4.00
N PHE A 110 -18.85 -2.28 -3.25
CA PHE A 110 -18.99 -1.95 -1.84
C PHE A 110 -17.82 -2.48 -1.00
N ASP A 111 -17.33 -3.67 -1.33
CA ASP A 111 -16.15 -4.25 -0.70
C ASP A 111 -14.89 -3.42 -0.99
N ASP A 112 -14.76 -2.86 -2.19
CA ASP A 112 -13.66 -1.96 -2.56
C ASP A 112 -13.64 -0.69 -1.70
N LYS A 113 -14.80 -0.18 -1.29
CA LYS A 113 -14.88 0.96 -0.37
C LYS A 113 -14.41 0.60 1.02
N ILE A 114 -14.79 -0.57 1.53
CA ILE A 114 -14.29 -1.08 2.80
C ILE A 114 -12.76 -1.18 2.75
N ILE A 115 -12.22 -1.78 1.69
CA ILE A 115 -10.77 -1.91 1.46
C ILE A 115 -10.11 -0.52 1.38
N SER A 116 -10.72 0.42 0.66
CA SER A 116 -10.20 1.80 0.54
C SER A 116 -10.13 2.52 1.89
N LEU A 117 -11.15 2.41 2.73
CA LEU A 117 -11.16 3.01 4.07
C LEU A 117 -10.13 2.33 4.97
N TYR A 118 -10.05 1.00 4.92
CA TYR A 118 -9.08 0.22 5.67
C TYR A 118 -7.63 0.60 5.28
N SER A 119 -7.35 0.73 4.00
CA SER A 119 -6.02 1.10 3.47
C SER A 119 -5.54 2.50 3.90
N ARG A 120 -6.47 3.36 4.30
CA ARG A 120 -6.19 4.70 4.87
C ARG A 120 -5.93 4.68 6.37
N GLY A 121 -5.97 3.50 6.99
CA GLY A 121 -5.67 3.30 8.40
C GLY A 121 -6.89 3.25 9.33
N MET A 122 -8.12 3.37 8.81
CA MET A 122 -9.31 3.29 9.64
C MET A 122 -9.43 1.90 10.29
N THR A 123 -9.79 1.90 11.56
CA THR A 123 -10.10 0.66 12.29
C THR A 123 -11.45 0.09 11.85
N VAL A 124 -11.71 -1.19 12.17
CA VAL A 124 -13.00 -1.82 11.86
C VAL A 124 -14.18 -1.01 12.45
N ARG A 125 -14.04 -0.48 13.65
CA ARG A 125 -15.08 0.35 14.30
C ARG A 125 -15.29 1.69 13.60
N GLU A 126 -14.22 2.35 13.20
CA GLU A 126 -14.32 3.62 12.45
C GLU A 126 -14.94 3.41 11.07
N ILE A 127 -14.60 2.32 10.37
CA ILE A 127 -15.22 1.95 9.10
C ILE A 127 -16.72 1.70 9.30
N GLN A 128 -17.09 0.95 10.34
CA GLN A 128 -18.48 0.67 10.69
C GLN A 128 -19.26 1.97 10.93
N SER A 129 -18.74 2.86 11.80
CA SER A 129 -19.35 4.15 12.08
C SER A 129 -19.48 5.02 10.83
N HIS A 130 -18.42 5.11 10.05
CA HIS A 130 -18.38 5.92 8.82
C HIS A 130 -19.39 5.43 7.77
N LEU A 131 -19.48 4.12 7.54
CA LEU A 131 -20.42 3.57 6.58
C LEU A 131 -21.88 3.67 7.07
N SER A 132 -22.11 3.54 8.38
CA SER A 132 -23.43 3.77 8.97
C SER A 132 -23.86 5.25 8.83
N GLU A 133 -22.96 6.20 9.08
CA GLU A 133 -23.22 7.62 8.95
C GLU A 133 -23.46 8.06 7.50
N MET A 134 -22.64 7.54 6.56
CA MET A 134 -22.70 7.94 5.15
C MET A 134 -23.85 7.28 4.37
N TYR A 135 -24.17 6.04 4.70
CA TYR A 135 -25.09 5.22 3.89
C TYR A 135 -26.29 4.70 4.65
N GLY A 136 -26.44 5.04 5.94
CA GLY A 136 -27.53 4.52 6.78
C GLY A 136 -27.54 2.98 6.89
N THR A 137 -26.38 2.33 6.69
CA THR A 137 -26.29 0.86 6.62
C THR A 137 -25.52 0.33 7.81
N GLU A 138 -26.13 -0.53 8.61
CA GLU A 138 -25.43 -1.27 9.66
C GLU A 138 -24.60 -2.40 9.05
N ILE A 139 -23.29 -2.36 9.30
CA ILE A 139 -22.34 -3.35 8.83
C ILE A 139 -21.70 -4.04 10.03
N SER A 140 -21.71 -5.36 10.04
CA SER A 140 -21.08 -6.10 11.14
C SER A 140 -19.55 -5.99 11.09
N PRO A 141 -18.87 -5.96 12.26
CA PRO A 141 -17.41 -6.04 12.31
C PRO A 141 -16.85 -7.28 11.60
N THR A 142 -17.58 -8.39 11.66
CA THR A 142 -17.21 -9.65 10.99
C THR A 142 -17.18 -9.48 9.48
N LEU A 143 -18.13 -8.75 8.89
CA LEU A 143 -18.14 -8.50 7.46
C LEU A 143 -16.90 -7.71 7.03
N ILE A 144 -16.56 -6.63 7.75
CA ILE A 144 -15.37 -5.83 7.44
C ILE A 144 -14.11 -6.70 7.55
N SER A 145 -14.03 -7.55 8.57
CA SER A 145 -12.92 -8.50 8.71
C SER A 145 -12.87 -9.46 7.53
N THR A 146 -13.97 -10.08 7.14
CA THR A 146 -14.03 -11.01 6.00
C THR A 146 -13.60 -10.36 4.69
N VAL A 147 -14.07 -9.13 4.41
CA VAL A 147 -13.66 -8.39 3.20
C VAL A 147 -12.18 -8.08 3.21
N THR A 148 -11.63 -7.66 4.36
CA THR A 148 -10.19 -7.37 4.47
C THR A 148 -9.34 -8.64 4.52
N ASP A 149 -9.87 -9.78 4.97
CA ASP A 149 -9.18 -11.06 5.01
C ASP A 149 -9.01 -11.65 3.59
N ALA A 150 -9.90 -11.35 2.67
CA ALA A 150 -9.75 -11.73 1.26
C ALA A 150 -8.46 -11.18 0.63
N VAL A 151 -7.93 -10.08 1.15
CA VAL A 151 -6.65 -9.49 0.71
C VAL A 151 -5.44 -10.34 1.11
N SER A 152 -5.56 -11.25 2.09
CA SER A 152 -4.41 -12.04 2.59
C SER A 152 -3.77 -12.92 1.51
N GLU A 153 -4.56 -13.44 0.59
CA GLU A 153 -4.02 -14.24 -0.52
C GLU A 153 -3.28 -13.36 -1.53
N GLU A 154 -3.80 -12.16 -1.82
CA GLU A 154 -3.11 -11.20 -2.67
C GLU A 154 -1.77 -10.76 -2.05
N VAL A 155 -1.71 -10.57 -0.72
CA VAL A 155 -0.48 -10.27 0.00
C VAL A 155 0.56 -11.37 -0.21
N LYS A 156 0.18 -12.64 -0.11
CA LYS A 156 1.09 -13.77 -0.31
C LYS A 156 1.61 -13.83 -1.76
N GLN A 157 0.71 -13.69 -2.75
CA GLN A 157 1.07 -13.65 -4.16
C GLN A 157 2.02 -12.48 -4.47
N TRP A 158 1.71 -11.30 -3.94
CA TRP A 158 2.56 -10.13 -4.09
C TRP A 158 3.93 -10.33 -3.44
N GLN A 159 3.99 -10.89 -2.24
CA GLN A 159 5.24 -11.14 -1.53
C GLN A 159 6.11 -12.17 -2.25
N SER A 160 5.52 -13.16 -2.93
CA SER A 160 6.24 -14.21 -3.65
C SER A 160 6.48 -13.93 -5.13
N ARG A 161 6.02 -12.79 -5.65
CA ARG A 161 6.16 -12.47 -7.08
C ARG A 161 7.62 -12.41 -7.53
N PRO A 162 7.92 -12.74 -8.80
CA PRO A 162 9.23 -12.51 -9.39
C PRO A 162 9.63 -11.02 -9.31
N LEU A 163 10.92 -10.78 -9.20
CA LEU A 163 11.53 -9.45 -9.18
C LEU A 163 12.52 -9.32 -10.33
N ASP A 164 12.90 -8.09 -10.67
CA ASP A 164 13.91 -7.81 -11.68
C ASP A 164 15.27 -8.40 -11.25
N ALA A 165 16.08 -8.76 -12.24
CA ALA A 165 17.37 -9.38 -11.98
C ALA A 165 18.39 -8.43 -11.35
N VAL A 166 18.29 -7.12 -11.65
CA VAL A 166 19.25 -6.11 -11.20
C VAL A 166 18.56 -4.89 -10.63
N TYR A 167 18.97 -4.50 -9.45
CA TYR A 167 18.58 -3.22 -8.82
C TYR A 167 19.83 -2.39 -8.54
N PRO A 168 20.02 -1.25 -9.24
CA PRO A 168 21.13 -0.34 -8.95
C PRO A 168 21.17 0.13 -7.49
N VAL A 169 20.01 0.38 -6.88
CA VAL A 169 19.93 0.77 -5.47
C VAL A 169 18.77 0.04 -4.79
N VAL A 170 19.03 -0.51 -3.62
CA VAL A 170 18.00 -1.06 -2.73
C VAL A 170 18.08 -0.35 -1.40
N TYR A 171 16.95 0.18 -0.93
CA TYR A 171 16.79 0.75 0.39
C TYR A 171 16.08 -0.24 1.31
N LEU A 172 16.59 -0.40 2.51
CA LEU A 172 15.99 -1.23 3.54
C LEU A 172 15.83 -0.41 4.81
N ASP A 173 14.61 -0.41 5.32
CA ASP A 173 14.22 0.38 6.49
C ASP A 173 13.22 -0.37 7.35
N CYS A 174 12.99 0.11 8.55
CA CYS A 174 12.16 -0.52 9.54
C CYS A 174 11.14 0.47 10.15
N ILE A 175 9.94 -0.03 10.37
CA ILE A 175 8.88 0.67 11.08
C ILE A 175 8.42 -0.18 12.26
N HIS A 176 8.42 0.40 13.47
CA HIS A 176 7.92 -0.29 14.66
C HIS A 176 6.42 -0.05 14.83
N VAL A 177 5.68 -1.12 15.05
CA VAL A 177 4.26 -1.11 15.36
C VAL A 177 3.97 -1.95 16.59
N LYS A 178 2.87 -1.65 17.28
CA LYS A 178 2.41 -2.44 18.42
C LYS A 178 1.47 -3.55 17.92
N VAL A 179 1.80 -4.79 18.24
CA VAL A 179 1.02 -5.97 17.85
C VAL A 179 0.68 -6.79 19.09
N ARG A 180 -0.54 -7.29 19.15
CA ARG A 180 -0.96 -8.22 20.21
C ARG A 180 -0.42 -9.61 19.88
N ASP A 181 0.39 -10.15 20.77
CA ASP A 181 1.03 -11.44 20.64
C ASP A 181 0.98 -12.17 21.98
N ALA A 182 0.47 -13.39 21.98
CA ALA A 182 0.30 -14.25 23.18
C ALA A 182 -0.31 -13.50 24.39
N GLY A 183 -1.35 -12.68 24.14
CA GLY A 183 -2.06 -11.94 25.19
C GLY A 183 -1.42 -10.62 25.63
N ALA A 184 -0.21 -10.30 25.17
CA ALA A 184 0.49 -9.05 25.46
C ALA A 184 0.63 -8.17 24.21
N VAL A 185 0.73 -6.84 24.39
CA VAL A 185 1.04 -5.91 23.31
C VAL A 185 2.55 -5.71 23.26
N ARG A 186 3.17 -6.10 22.14
CA ARG A 186 4.62 -6.00 21.91
C ARG A 186 4.92 -5.08 20.75
N ALA A 187 6.03 -4.37 20.82
CA ALA A 187 6.58 -3.68 19.66
C ALA A 187 7.22 -4.70 18.72
N LYS A 188 6.80 -4.72 17.45
CA LYS A 188 7.40 -5.54 16.39
C LYS A 188 7.96 -4.64 15.31
N ALA A 189 9.08 -5.05 14.74
CA ALA A 189 9.72 -4.39 13.61
C ALA A 189 9.14 -4.92 12.30
N ILE A 190 8.71 -4.01 11.45
CA ILE A 190 8.26 -4.27 10.09
C ILE A 190 9.31 -3.74 9.15
N TYR A 191 9.96 -4.61 8.42
CA TYR A 191 10.99 -4.29 7.46
C TYR A 191 10.42 -4.11 6.08
N LEU A 192 10.86 -3.07 5.41
CA LEU A 192 10.45 -2.68 4.07
C LEU A 192 11.69 -2.60 3.18
N ALA A 193 11.66 -3.27 2.04
CA ALA A 193 12.65 -3.11 0.98
C ALA A 193 12.04 -2.35 -0.21
N ILE A 194 12.73 -1.32 -0.68
CA ILE A 194 12.40 -0.57 -1.90
C ILE A 194 13.58 -0.63 -2.84
N GLY A 195 13.38 -1.17 -4.04
CA GLY A 195 14.34 -1.18 -5.14
C GLY A 195 14.13 0.01 -6.08
N ILE A 196 15.23 0.46 -6.68
CA ILE A 196 15.22 1.31 -7.86
C ILE A 196 15.67 0.44 -9.02
N ASN A 197 14.79 0.22 -10.00
CA ASN A 197 15.09 -0.59 -11.17
C ASN A 197 15.97 0.15 -12.19
N MET A 198 16.30 -0.50 -13.29
CA MET A 198 17.17 0.07 -14.32
C MET A 198 16.54 1.29 -15.02
N GLU A 199 15.23 1.37 -15.04
CA GLU A 199 14.45 2.50 -15.58
C GLU A 199 14.40 3.68 -14.59
N GLY A 200 14.86 3.50 -13.35
CA GLY A 200 14.82 4.51 -12.30
C GLY A 200 13.51 4.58 -11.56
N GLU A 201 12.66 3.59 -11.75
CA GLU A 201 11.38 3.50 -11.08
C GLU A 201 11.52 2.84 -9.71
N LYS A 202 10.67 3.28 -8.80
CA LYS A 202 10.62 2.71 -7.44
C LYS A 202 9.72 1.50 -7.41
N GLU A 203 10.20 0.44 -6.79
CA GLU A 203 9.43 -0.77 -6.55
C GLU A 203 9.53 -1.22 -5.09
N VAL A 204 8.40 -1.58 -4.47
CA VAL A 204 8.41 -2.22 -3.16
C VAL A 204 8.73 -3.70 -3.34
N LEU A 205 9.92 -4.13 -2.92
CA LEU A 205 10.38 -5.50 -3.10
C LEU A 205 9.72 -6.49 -2.12
N GLY A 206 9.41 -6.05 -0.92
CA GLY A 206 8.74 -6.89 0.07
C GLY A 206 8.59 -6.24 1.44
N LEU A 207 7.86 -6.97 2.29
CA LEU A 207 7.60 -6.67 3.70
C LEU A 207 7.90 -7.90 4.55
N TRP A 208 8.56 -7.71 5.68
CA TRP A 208 8.86 -8.79 6.63
C TRP A 208 8.60 -8.33 8.06
N ILE A 209 8.06 -9.23 8.88
CA ILE A 209 7.84 -8.99 10.30
C ILE A 209 8.84 -9.84 11.07
N ALA A 210 9.65 -9.21 11.93
CA ALA A 210 10.55 -9.92 12.82
C ALA A 210 10.04 -9.88 14.25
N GLN A 211 10.09 -11.02 14.93
CA GLN A 211 9.96 -11.09 16.38
C GLN A 211 11.29 -10.76 17.07
N THR A 212 12.40 -11.16 16.44
CA THR A 212 13.76 -10.90 16.90
C THR A 212 14.63 -10.53 15.72
N GLU A 213 15.31 -9.40 15.83
CA GLU A 213 16.32 -8.97 14.87
C GLU A 213 17.59 -9.81 15.07
N GLY A 214 18.09 -10.39 13.99
CA GLY A 214 19.32 -11.17 14.04
C GLY A 214 19.81 -11.56 12.66
N ALA A 215 21.07 -12.00 12.58
CA ALA A 215 21.71 -12.36 11.31
C ALA A 215 20.94 -13.42 10.51
N LYS A 216 20.29 -14.39 11.20
CA LYS A 216 19.45 -15.40 10.53
C LYS A 216 18.22 -14.79 9.84
N PHE A 217 17.57 -13.82 10.47
CA PHE A 217 16.43 -13.14 9.88
C PHE A 217 16.87 -12.38 8.62
N TRP A 218 17.95 -11.61 8.71
CA TRP A 218 18.46 -10.85 7.57
C TRP A 218 18.91 -11.75 6.42
N LEU A 219 19.57 -12.85 6.75
CA LEU A 219 19.95 -13.84 5.74
C LEU A 219 18.72 -14.42 5.03
N SER A 220 17.60 -14.66 5.75
CA SER A 220 16.38 -15.15 5.13
C SER A 220 15.75 -14.09 4.20
N VAL A 221 15.75 -12.80 4.58
CA VAL A 221 15.24 -11.71 3.75
C VAL A 221 16.01 -11.58 2.44
N VAL A 222 17.34 -11.51 2.51
CA VAL A 222 18.18 -11.35 1.30
C VAL A 222 18.19 -12.61 0.43
N THR A 223 18.08 -13.80 1.04
CA THR A 223 17.93 -15.07 0.31
C THR A 223 16.56 -15.13 -0.41
N GLU A 224 15.50 -14.66 0.22
CA GLU A 224 14.18 -14.56 -0.41
C GLU A 224 14.21 -13.65 -1.64
N LEU A 225 14.85 -12.48 -1.55
CA LEU A 225 15.02 -11.59 -2.71
C LEU A 225 15.76 -12.31 -3.86
N LYS A 226 16.82 -13.07 -3.55
CA LYS A 226 17.56 -13.85 -4.54
C LYS A 226 16.69 -14.94 -5.17
N ASN A 227 15.93 -15.69 -4.37
CA ASN A 227 15.02 -16.72 -4.85
C ASN A 227 13.91 -16.18 -5.74
N ARG A 228 13.51 -14.93 -5.54
CA ARG A 228 12.52 -14.22 -6.34
C ARG A 228 13.09 -13.58 -7.61
N GLY A 229 14.37 -13.77 -7.90
CA GLY A 229 14.99 -13.37 -9.17
C GLY A 229 16.07 -12.30 -9.07
N VAL A 230 16.25 -11.63 -7.94
CA VAL A 230 17.28 -10.59 -7.79
C VAL A 230 18.67 -11.25 -7.84
N GLN A 231 19.39 -11.04 -8.92
CA GLN A 231 20.72 -11.59 -9.12
C GLN A 231 21.81 -10.64 -8.62
N ASP A 232 21.60 -9.34 -8.75
CA ASP A 232 22.58 -8.34 -8.37
C ASP A 232 21.95 -7.05 -7.79
N ILE A 233 22.67 -6.47 -6.83
CA ILE A 233 22.38 -5.17 -6.21
C ILE A 233 23.69 -4.39 -6.21
N PHE A 234 23.71 -3.18 -6.81
CA PHE A 234 24.95 -2.42 -6.83
C PHE A 234 25.21 -1.76 -5.48
N ILE A 235 24.19 -1.09 -4.92
CA ILE A 235 24.29 -0.36 -3.65
C ILE A 235 23.08 -0.72 -2.76
N ALA A 236 23.35 -1.22 -1.56
CA ALA A 236 22.33 -1.49 -0.55
C ALA A 236 22.42 -0.41 0.56
N CYS A 237 21.41 0.46 0.63
CA CYS A 237 21.27 1.48 1.66
C CYS A 237 20.49 0.90 2.85
N VAL A 238 21.15 0.80 4.02
CA VAL A 238 20.60 0.15 5.20
C VAL A 238 20.55 1.07 6.40
N ASP A 239 19.55 0.89 7.26
CA ASP A 239 19.59 1.42 8.63
C ASP A 239 20.57 0.56 9.45
N GLY A 240 21.36 1.17 10.31
CA GLY A 240 22.51 0.54 11.02
C GLY A 240 22.23 -0.69 11.89
N LEU A 241 21.42 -1.60 11.40
CA LEU A 241 20.98 -2.83 12.07
C LEU A 241 22.10 -3.88 12.08
N LYS A 242 22.36 -4.44 13.27
CA LYS A 242 23.42 -5.44 13.44
C LYS A 242 23.16 -6.73 12.65
N GLY A 243 24.20 -7.24 11.99
CA GLY A 243 24.13 -8.49 11.22
C GLY A 243 23.51 -8.36 9.83
N PHE A 244 23.06 -7.16 9.43
CA PHE A 244 22.48 -6.95 8.12
C PHE A 244 23.53 -6.76 7.02
N PRO A 245 24.57 -5.95 7.19
CA PRO A 245 25.66 -5.86 6.23
C PRO A 245 26.26 -7.24 5.91
N GLU A 246 26.52 -8.03 6.92
CA GLU A 246 27.09 -9.37 6.78
C GLU A 246 26.16 -10.33 5.99
N ALA A 247 24.84 -10.20 6.19
CA ALA A 247 23.86 -10.98 5.43
C ALA A 247 23.83 -10.59 3.94
N ILE A 248 23.93 -9.28 3.65
CA ILE A 248 24.01 -8.80 2.25
C ILE A 248 25.29 -9.31 1.59
N GLU A 249 26.44 -9.15 2.23
CA GLU A 249 27.73 -9.58 1.73
C GLU A 249 27.76 -11.10 1.46
N ALA A 250 27.08 -11.90 2.29
CA ALA A 250 27.00 -13.35 2.11
C ALA A 250 26.21 -13.75 0.85
N VAL A 251 25.16 -13.02 0.46
CA VAL A 251 24.27 -13.36 -0.66
C VAL A 251 24.62 -12.54 -1.91
N TYR A 252 25.00 -11.29 -1.74
CA TYR A 252 25.39 -10.35 -2.79
C TYR A 252 26.80 -9.78 -2.52
N PRO A 253 27.86 -10.58 -2.68
CA PRO A 253 29.22 -10.20 -2.29
C PRO A 253 29.79 -9.00 -3.04
N LYS A 254 29.19 -8.64 -4.17
CA LYS A 254 29.57 -7.47 -4.98
C LYS A 254 28.77 -6.21 -4.62
N ALA A 255 27.76 -6.30 -3.75
CA ALA A 255 26.97 -5.15 -3.35
C ALA A 255 27.75 -4.25 -2.40
N ALA A 256 27.76 -2.95 -2.67
CA ALA A 256 28.28 -1.98 -1.73
C ALA A 256 27.23 -1.72 -0.63
N VAL A 257 27.59 -1.97 0.62
CA VAL A 257 26.69 -1.70 1.74
C VAL A 257 26.94 -0.28 2.23
N GLN A 258 25.92 0.57 2.14
CA GLN A 258 25.94 1.98 2.52
C GLN A 258 25.02 2.21 3.72
N LEU A 259 25.55 2.76 4.79
CA LEU A 259 24.73 3.21 5.90
C LEU A 259 23.89 4.42 5.51
N CYS A 260 22.61 4.40 5.87
CA CYS A 260 21.69 5.48 5.53
C CYS A 260 22.04 6.78 6.26
N ILE A 261 22.55 7.76 5.51
CA ILE A 261 22.94 9.08 6.02
C ILE A 261 21.78 9.78 6.74
N VAL A 262 20.58 9.67 6.21
CA VAL A 262 19.40 10.32 6.79
C VAL A 262 19.09 9.77 8.18
N HIS A 263 19.21 8.44 8.37
CA HIS A 263 19.07 7.83 9.69
C HIS A 263 20.19 8.26 10.64
N MET A 264 21.43 8.35 10.16
CA MET A 264 22.53 8.86 10.96
C MET A 264 22.29 10.30 11.44
N VAL A 265 21.86 11.18 10.55
CA VAL A 265 21.51 12.58 10.90
C VAL A 265 20.34 12.60 11.89
N ARG A 266 19.26 11.85 11.62
CA ARG A 266 18.09 11.80 12.52
C ARG A 266 18.45 11.30 13.91
N ASN A 267 19.24 10.24 13.99
CA ASN A 267 19.69 9.68 15.27
C ASN A 267 20.57 10.69 16.02
N SER A 268 21.44 11.41 15.32
CA SER A 268 22.24 12.50 15.90
C SER A 268 21.35 13.58 16.50
N LEU A 269 20.29 13.99 15.80
CA LEU A 269 19.38 15.05 16.26
C LEU A 269 18.50 14.65 17.46
N ASN A 270 18.41 13.36 17.80
CA ASN A 270 17.73 12.92 19.02
C ASN A 270 18.43 13.39 20.30
N TYR A 271 19.74 13.68 20.24
CA TYR A 271 20.52 14.22 21.35
C TYR A 271 20.42 15.73 21.45
N VAL A 272 19.92 16.41 20.40
CA VAL A 272 20.03 17.88 20.27
C VAL A 272 18.71 18.57 20.65
N GLY A 273 18.80 19.55 21.53
CA GLY A 273 17.68 20.42 21.87
C GLY A 273 17.19 21.23 20.66
N TRP A 274 15.87 21.51 20.62
CA TRP A 274 15.19 22.13 19.48
C TRP A 274 15.90 23.38 18.94
N ASN A 275 16.38 24.25 19.82
CA ASN A 275 16.99 25.52 19.46
C ASN A 275 18.36 25.42 18.78
N LYS A 276 19.03 24.26 18.84
CA LYS A 276 20.34 24.03 18.21
C LYS A 276 20.30 23.05 17.02
N ARG A 277 19.14 22.48 16.72
CA ARG A 277 18.99 21.46 15.66
C ARG A 277 19.42 21.95 14.29
N ASP A 278 19.07 23.19 13.93
CA ASP A 278 19.40 23.74 12.62
C ASP A 278 20.93 23.91 12.45
N LEU A 279 21.61 24.36 13.50
CA LEU A 279 23.06 24.54 13.48
C LEU A 279 23.79 23.20 13.38
N VAL A 280 23.40 22.23 14.23
CA VAL A 280 23.98 20.88 14.21
C VAL A 280 23.70 20.20 12.86
N THR A 281 22.49 20.37 12.30
CA THR A 281 22.15 19.82 10.98
C THR A 281 23.01 20.43 9.88
N ALA A 282 23.27 21.72 9.93
CA ALA A 282 24.12 22.41 8.95
C ALA A 282 25.57 21.88 8.99
N ASP A 283 26.11 21.68 10.18
CA ASP A 283 27.46 21.14 10.32
C ASP A 283 27.56 19.67 9.92
N LEU A 284 26.57 18.83 10.28
CA LEU A 284 26.50 17.46 9.82
C LEU A 284 26.35 17.39 8.28
N LYS A 285 25.62 18.34 7.69
CA LYS A 285 25.45 18.39 6.23
C LYS A 285 26.78 18.61 5.52
N ARG A 286 27.68 19.43 6.06
CA ARG A 286 29.01 19.64 5.48
C ARG A 286 29.77 18.31 5.33
N ILE A 287 29.67 17.42 6.33
CA ILE A 287 30.36 16.11 6.31
C ILE A 287 29.92 15.29 5.07
N TYR A 288 28.63 15.02 4.91
CA TYR A 288 28.16 14.13 3.84
C TYR A 288 28.00 14.81 2.47
N THR A 289 28.12 16.14 2.37
CA THR A 289 28.15 16.86 1.10
C THR A 289 29.56 17.24 0.66
N ALA A 290 30.58 16.88 1.40
CA ALA A 290 31.97 17.10 1.06
C ALA A 290 32.33 16.50 -0.31
N ALA A 291 33.29 17.11 -0.99
CA ALA A 291 33.70 16.63 -2.31
C ALA A 291 34.49 15.32 -2.21
N THR A 292 35.31 15.19 -1.19
CA THR A 292 36.19 14.04 -0.94
C THR A 292 36.01 13.48 0.48
N MET A 293 36.49 12.25 0.69
CA MET A 293 36.50 11.61 2.03
C MET A 293 37.39 12.40 3.00
N ASP A 294 38.56 12.90 2.56
CA ASP A 294 39.49 13.67 3.40
C ASP A 294 38.83 14.98 3.88
N GLU A 295 38.12 15.66 3.00
CA GLU A 295 37.35 16.87 3.35
C GLU A 295 36.23 16.53 4.35
N ALA A 296 35.54 15.41 4.13
CA ALA A 296 34.52 14.96 5.08
C ALA A 296 35.09 14.64 6.47
N GLU A 297 36.24 14.03 6.52
CA GLU A 297 36.94 13.74 7.79
C GLU A 297 37.39 15.02 8.51
N GLN A 298 37.86 16.01 7.75
CA GLN A 298 38.13 17.32 8.29
C GLN A 298 36.87 17.97 8.89
N TYR A 299 35.77 17.96 8.18
CA TYR A 299 34.49 18.50 8.67
C TYR A 299 33.98 17.73 9.90
N LEU A 300 34.18 16.41 9.97
CA LEU A 300 33.85 15.66 11.17
C LEU A 300 34.72 16.09 12.37
N THR A 301 36.00 16.36 12.16
CA THR A 301 36.90 16.87 13.19
C THR A 301 36.51 18.27 13.65
N GLU A 302 36.11 19.15 12.71
CA GLU A 302 35.57 20.47 13.06
C GLU A 302 34.25 20.34 13.83
N PHE A 303 33.38 19.37 13.46
CA PHE A 303 32.16 19.06 14.19
C PHE A 303 32.45 18.63 15.63
N GLU A 304 33.42 17.75 15.84
CA GLU A 304 33.88 17.32 17.17
C GLU A 304 34.31 18.54 18.01
N ALA A 305 35.16 19.40 17.45
CA ALA A 305 35.63 20.60 18.15
C ALA A 305 34.49 21.55 18.55
N ASN A 306 33.43 21.64 17.78
CA ASN A 306 32.30 22.54 18.03
C ASN A 306 31.25 21.97 18.99
N TRP A 307 31.04 20.65 18.96
CA TRP A 307 29.87 20.03 19.58
C TRP A 307 30.14 18.92 20.58
N ASP A 308 31.37 18.40 20.69
CA ASP A 308 31.66 17.22 21.52
C ASP A 308 31.46 17.49 23.02
N ASP A 309 31.71 18.69 23.48
CA ASP A 309 31.41 19.08 24.87
C ASP A 309 29.93 19.02 25.21
N ALA A 310 29.06 19.31 24.23
CA ALA A 310 27.63 19.36 24.43
C ALA A 310 26.92 18.04 24.02
N TYR A 311 27.43 17.36 22.97
CA TYR A 311 26.80 16.21 22.35
C TYR A 311 27.80 15.11 21.94
N PRO A 312 28.65 14.60 22.86
CA PRO A 312 29.72 13.64 22.55
C PRO A 312 29.23 12.36 21.83
N PRO A 313 27.99 11.82 22.05
CA PRO A 313 27.56 10.61 21.37
C PRO A 313 27.42 10.78 19.86
N ILE A 314 27.27 11.99 19.33
CA ILE A 314 27.07 12.22 17.90
C ILE A 314 28.35 11.91 17.14
N ALA A 315 29.43 12.61 17.41
CA ALA A 315 30.71 12.42 16.73
C ALA A 315 31.23 10.99 16.92
N GLN A 316 31.14 10.45 18.14
CA GLN A 316 31.50 9.06 18.41
C GLN A 316 30.72 8.07 17.53
N SER A 317 29.40 8.27 17.35
CA SER A 317 28.58 7.43 16.48
C SER A 317 29.04 7.52 15.02
N TRP A 318 29.36 8.73 14.53
CA TRP A 318 29.86 8.92 13.16
C TRP A 318 31.23 8.26 12.97
N ARG A 319 32.15 8.41 13.91
CA ARG A 319 33.48 7.75 13.88
C ARG A 319 33.35 6.22 13.87
N ASN A 320 32.52 5.67 14.76
CA ASN A 320 32.31 4.22 14.85
C ASN A 320 31.72 3.60 13.59
N ASN A 321 30.97 4.37 12.81
CA ASN A 321 30.34 3.94 11.58
C ASN A 321 31.02 4.47 10.31
N TRP A 322 32.18 5.13 10.46
CA TRP A 322 32.85 5.84 9.36
C TRP A 322 33.06 4.98 8.11
N ALA A 323 33.60 3.79 8.27
CA ALA A 323 33.82 2.85 7.16
C ALA A 323 32.55 2.40 6.43
N ARG A 324 31.37 2.53 7.06
CA ARG A 324 30.06 2.21 6.46
C ARG A 324 29.32 3.44 5.95
N ILE A 325 29.73 4.63 6.39
CA ILE A 325 29.19 5.91 5.93
C ILE A 325 29.89 6.34 4.64
N THR A 326 31.19 6.15 4.54
CA THR A 326 32.04 6.70 3.50
C THR A 326 32.07 6.01 2.13
N PRO A 327 31.57 4.78 1.91
CA PRO A 327 31.60 4.16 0.59
C PRO A 327 31.00 5.01 -0.52
N PHE A 328 30.02 5.88 -0.20
CA PHE A 328 29.40 6.73 -1.22
C PHE A 328 30.36 7.79 -1.79
N PHE A 329 31.48 8.12 -1.12
CA PHE A 329 32.47 9.04 -1.66
C PHE A 329 33.23 8.47 -2.86
N ASP A 330 33.24 7.15 -3.05
CA ASP A 330 33.79 6.46 -4.21
C ASP A 330 32.97 6.68 -5.48
N TYR A 331 31.74 7.21 -5.34
CA TYR A 331 30.82 7.43 -6.44
C TYR A 331 30.79 8.89 -6.90
N PRO A 332 30.52 9.14 -8.19
CA PRO A 332 30.32 10.48 -8.71
C PRO A 332 29.07 11.15 -8.12
N PRO A 333 29.01 12.48 -8.13
CA PRO A 333 27.93 13.25 -7.48
C PRO A 333 26.51 12.83 -7.89
N GLU A 334 26.31 12.36 -9.11
CA GLU A 334 25.03 11.92 -9.65
C GLU A 334 24.53 10.65 -8.93
N ILE A 335 25.41 9.68 -8.67
CA ILE A 335 25.10 8.48 -7.90
C ILE A 335 24.94 8.82 -6.41
N ARG A 336 25.84 9.63 -5.85
CA ARG A 336 25.74 10.07 -4.46
C ARG A 336 24.39 10.70 -4.16
N LYS A 337 23.89 11.53 -5.08
CA LYS A 337 22.60 12.18 -4.96
C LYS A 337 21.45 11.18 -4.84
N ILE A 338 21.47 10.07 -5.58
CA ILE A 338 20.49 9.00 -5.44
C ILE A 338 20.58 8.37 -4.06
N ILE A 339 21.78 8.07 -3.56
CA ILE A 339 22.02 7.40 -2.27
C ILE A 339 21.48 8.23 -1.09
N TYR A 340 21.79 9.52 -1.01
CA TYR A 340 21.42 10.34 0.14
C TYR A 340 20.12 11.15 -0.04
N THR A 341 19.55 11.23 -1.23
CA THR A 341 18.19 11.75 -1.40
C THR A 341 17.16 10.66 -1.12
N THR A 342 17.17 10.14 0.09
CA THR A 342 16.29 9.06 0.56
C THR A 342 14.81 9.47 0.66
N ASN A 343 14.41 10.58 0.04
CA ASN A 343 13.02 11.02 -0.02
C ASN A 343 12.05 9.90 -0.47
N ALA A 344 12.58 8.90 -1.20
CA ALA A 344 11.78 7.75 -1.63
C ALA A 344 11.28 6.94 -0.43
N ILE A 345 12.19 6.40 0.39
CA ILE A 345 11.81 5.54 1.53
C ILE A 345 11.22 6.35 2.68
N GLU A 346 11.71 7.58 2.91
CA GLU A 346 11.17 8.44 3.95
C GLU A 346 9.73 8.85 3.72
N SER A 347 9.36 9.19 2.48
CA SER A 347 7.98 9.53 2.12
C SER A 347 7.04 8.35 2.30
N VAL A 348 7.51 7.14 1.99
CA VAL A 348 6.78 5.89 2.24
C VAL A 348 6.60 5.67 3.75
N ASN A 349 7.67 5.78 4.52
CA ASN A 349 7.62 5.60 5.96
C ASN A 349 6.72 6.63 6.66
N MET A 350 6.77 7.89 6.23
CA MET A 350 5.84 8.91 6.72
C MET A 350 4.38 8.54 6.42
N SER A 351 4.11 8.05 5.21
CA SER A 351 2.77 7.63 4.80
C SER A 351 2.31 6.41 5.59
N LEU A 352 3.17 5.41 5.79
CA LEU A 352 2.87 4.23 6.60
C LEU A 352 2.66 4.59 8.08
N ARG A 353 3.50 5.45 8.66
CA ARG A 353 3.30 5.96 10.02
C ARG A 353 1.98 6.71 10.17
N LYS A 354 1.56 7.47 9.15
CA LYS A 354 0.28 8.17 9.16
C LYS A 354 -0.90 7.20 9.23
N VAL A 355 -0.89 6.11 8.46
CA VAL A 355 -1.98 5.11 8.48
C VAL A 355 -1.96 4.20 9.71
N THR A 356 -0.82 4.10 10.40
CA THR A 356 -0.70 3.33 11.66
C THR A 356 -0.96 4.16 12.92
N LYS A 357 -0.87 5.50 12.83
CA LYS A 357 -0.95 6.42 13.99
C LYS A 357 -2.29 6.34 14.73
N SER A 358 -3.40 6.13 14.01
CA SER A 358 -4.74 6.01 14.59
C SER A 358 -4.95 4.67 15.32
N ARG A 359 -4.10 3.67 15.05
CA ARG A 359 -4.22 2.33 15.64
C ARG A 359 -3.33 2.21 16.88
N GLY A 360 -3.95 2.01 18.04
CA GLY A 360 -3.22 1.80 19.28
C GLY A 360 -2.39 0.50 19.27
N SER A 361 -2.94 -0.59 18.72
CA SER A 361 -2.25 -1.86 18.48
C SER A 361 -2.99 -2.67 17.40
N PHE A 362 -2.26 -3.54 16.73
CA PHE A 362 -2.82 -4.52 15.77
C PHE A 362 -3.20 -5.81 16.50
N PRO A 363 -4.27 -6.50 16.08
CA PRO A 363 -4.68 -7.76 16.68
C PRO A 363 -3.69 -8.91 16.44
N ASN A 364 -3.00 -8.94 15.30
CA ASN A 364 -2.01 -9.94 14.92
C ASN A 364 -1.12 -9.42 13.78
N ASP A 365 -0.09 -10.19 13.41
CA ASP A 365 0.85 -9.88 12.34
C ASP A 365 0.19 -9.78 10.96
N GLU A 366 -0.79 -10.64 10.69
CA GLU A 366 -1.53 -10.64 9.43
C GLU A 366 -2.28 -9.31 9.19
N SER A 367 -2.87 -8.75 10.23
CA SER A 367 -3.54 -7.43 10.16
C SER A 367 -2.57 -6.30 9.83
N VAL A 368 -1.32 -6.40 10.29
CA VAL A 368 -0.26 -5.46 9.93
C VAL A 368 0.08 -5.60 8.45
N MET A 369 0.34 -6.84 8.00
CA MET A 369 0.71 -7.12 6.59
C MET A 369 -0.37 -6.64 5.63
N LYS A 370 -1.64 -6.90 5.90
CA LYS A 370 -2.78 -6.43 5.09
C LYS A 370 -2.81 -4.91 4.98
N LEU A 371 -2.71 -4.21 6.11
CA LEU A 371 -2.74 -2.74 6.09
C LEU A 371 -1.55 -2.16 5.34
N PHE A 372 -0.34 -2.65 5.62
CA PHE A 372 0.87 -2.16 4.96
C PHE A 372 0.83 -2.42 3.46
N TYR A 373 0.45 -3.62 3.04
CA TYR A 373 0.27 -3.96 1.63
C TYR A 373 -0.69 -2.99 0.93
N LEU A 374 -1.90 -2.82 1.47
CA LEU A 374 -2.91 -1.93 0.88
C LEU A 374 -2.46 -0.46 0.86
N ALA A 375 -1.80 -0.01 1.92
CA ALA A 375 -1.25 1.34 1.98
C ALA A 375 -0.14 1.53 0.93
N LEU A 376 0.75 0.55 0.78
CA LEU A 376 1.82 0.56 -0.23
C LEU A 376 1.27 0.53 -1.64
N GLN A 377 0.23 -0.26 -1.93
CA GLN A 377 -0.46 -0.24 -3.21
C GLN A 377 -1.00 1.16 -3.54
N ASN A 378 -1.57 1.86 -2.56
CA ASN A 378 -2.05 3.24 -2.75
C ASN A 378 -0.91 4.25 -2.92
N ILE A 379 0.23 4.04 -2.25
CA ILE A 379 1.41 4.90 -2.37
C ILE A 379 2.06 4.69 -3.74
N SER A 380 2.24 3.45 -4.16
CA SER A 380 2.92 3.09 -5.43
C SER A 380 2.15 3.55 -6.67
N LYS A 381 0.82 3.66 -6.61
CA LYS A 381 0.02 4.27 -7.70
C LYS A 381 0.46 5.69 -8.08
N LYS A 382 1.15 6.39 -7.17
CA LYS A 382 1.69 7.74 -7.41
C LYS A 382 3.10 7.73 -8.01
N TRP A 383 3.72 6.58 -8.10
CA TRP A 383 5.07 6.41 -8.66
C TRP A 383 4.98 6.20 -10.19
N THR A 384 4.62 7.23 -10.88
CA THR A 384 4.40 7.19 -12.34
C THR A 384 5.60 7.70 -13.14
N MET A 385 6.65 8.13 -12.45
CA MET A 385 7.82 8.73 -13.07
C MET A 385 9.10 8.18 -12.42
N PRO A 386 10.16 8.00 -13.20
CA PRO A 386 11.50 7.72 -12.69
C PRO A 386 11.96 8.75 -11.65
N LEU A 387 12.97 8.38 -10.87
CA LEU A 387 13.64 9.31 -9.97
C LEU A 387 14.15 10.53 -10.76
N ARG A 388 14.03 11.68 -10.13
CA ARG A 388 14.64 12.91 -10.69
C ARG A 388 16.14 12.71 -10.89
N ASP A 389 16.67 13.18 -12.00
CA ASP A 389 18.08 13.06 -12.38
C ASP A 389 18.56 11.60 -12.59
N TRP A 390 17.62 10.66 -12.83
CA TRP A 390 17.98 9.26 -13.04
C TRP A 390 18.88 9.02 -14.26
N LYS A 391 18.57 9.64 -15.41
CA LYS A 391 19.37 9.45 -16.63
C LYS A 391 20.85 9.77 -16.45
N PRO A 392 21.24 10.92 -15.84
CA PRO A 392 22.64 11.17 -15.50
C PRO A 392 23.24 10.12 -14.56
N ALA A 393 22.47 9.70 -13.54
CA ALA A 393 22.93 8.66 -12.60
C ALA A 393 23.11 7.30 -13.31
N LEU A 394 22.17 6.90 -14.17
CA LEU A 394 22.27 5.65 -14.93
C LEU A 394 23.50 5.61 -15.82
N ASN A 395 23.83 6.70 -16.50
CA ASN A 395 25.07 6.78 -17.28
C ASN A 395 26.31 6.56 -16.42
N ARG A 396 26.31 7.07 -15.19
CA ARG A 396 27.40 6.84 -14.22
C ARG A 396 27.41 5.42 -13.70
N PHE A 397 26.25 4.84 -13.42
CA PHE A 397 26.13 3.42 -13.06
C PHE A 397 26.66 2.52 -14.17
N THR A 398 26.35 2.81 -15.43
CA THR A 398 26.85 2.06 -16.58
C THR A 398 28.39 2.06 -16.66
N ILE A 399 29.02 3.20 -16.39
CA ILE A 399 30.50 3.31 -16.37
C ILE A 399 31.10 2.60 -15.15
N GLN A 400 30.52 2.83 -13.97
CA GLN A 400 31.06 2.32 -12.70
C GLN A 400 30.89 0.82 -12.53
N PHE A 401 29.82 0.24 -13.12
CA PHE A 401 29.41 -1.15 -12.98
C PHE A 401 29.28 -1.85 -14.35
N GLU A 402 30.10 -1.49 -15.34
CA GLU A 402 30.02 -1.95 -16.73
C GLU A 402 29.85 -3.47 -16.85
N GLU A 403 30.67 -4.25 -16.13
CA GLU A 403 30.63 -5.73 -16.14
C GLU A 403 29.38 -6.35 -15.48
N ARG A 404 28.59 -5.52 -14.76
CA ARG A 404 27.41 -5.95 -13.98
C ARG A 404 26.11 -5.46 -14.60
N MET A 405 26.20 -4.66 -15.67
CA MET A 405 25.02 -4.17 -16.36
C MET A 405 24.32 -5.32 -17.09
N PRO A 406 22.97 -5.37 -17.09
CA PRO A 406 22.24 -6.35 -17.89
C PRO A 406 22.66 -6.24 -19.37
N GLN A 407 22.97 -7.36 -19.99
CA GLN A 407 23.20 -7.39 -21.43
C GLN A 407 21.87 -7.08 -22.13
N GLN A 408 21.89 -6.08 -23.00
CA GLN A 408 20.72 -5.67 -23.81
C GLN A 408 20.31 -6.77 -24.78
#